data_25cf793cc23b23b92dc697d5c3e7d17d
#
_entry.id   25cf793cc23b23b92dc697d5c3e7d17d
#
_cell.length_a   1.000
_cell.length_b   1.000
_cell.length_c   1.000
_cell.angle_alpha   90.00
_cell.angle_beta   90.00
_cell.angle_gamma   90.00
#
_symmetry.space_group_name_H-M   'P 1'
#
loop_
_entity.id
_entity.type
_entity.pdbx_description
1 polymer ?
#
loop_
_entity_poly.entity_id
_entity_poly.type
_entity_poly.pdbx_seq_one_letter_code
_entity_poly.pdbx_strand_id
1 'polypeptide(L)'
;MSWKKIREKSGGHLYHHIHELDCVQFIMGGMPKTVTMAAANVAHKGEKFGDEDDMIFVTMEYDDNRFAVLEWGSAFRWGEHYVLIQGEKGAIKLDMYNTKGTLRVDGKDTYFLIHETQEEDDDRTRIYNSTEMDGAIQYGKPGKRTPLWLSSIMKKEMRYLNDILHGMEPTEEFVKLLTGEAARAAIATADACTRSRYENRKVDLSEIIGK
;
A
#
# COMPACT_ATOMS: atom_id res chain seq x y z
N MET A 1 -17.50 19.27 -1.42
CA MET A 1 -16.39 18.55 -0.77
C MET A 1 -16.57 17.05 -1.01
N SER A 2 -15.49 16.32 -1.33
CA SER A 2 -15.56 14.85 -1.48
C SER A 2 -15.79 14.19 -0.12
N TRP A 3 -16.62 13.15 -0.06
CA TRP A 3 -16.87 12.36 1.15
C TRP A 3 -15.57 11.74 1.73
N LYS A 4 -14.59 11.49 0.87
CA LYS A 4 -13.26 10.98 1.22
C LYS A 4 -12.47 11.89 2.17
N LYS A 5 -12.80 13.16 2.23
CA LYS A 5 -12.13 14.16 3.07
C LYS A 5 -12.82 14.36 4.43
N ILE A 6 -13.89 13.63 4.67
CA ILE A 6 -14.71 13.74 5.90
C ILE A 6 -14.56 12.44 6.66
N ARG A 7 -13.86 12.49 7.79
CA ARG A 7 -13.52 11.31 8.60
C ARG A 7 -14.75 10.49 9.00
N GLU A 8 -15.83 11.14 9.42
CA GLU A 8 -17.07 10.45 9.76
C GLU A 8 -17.63 9.61 8.59
N LYS A 9 -17.37 10.03 7.34
CA LYS A 9 -17.87 9.34 6.14
C LYS A 9 -16.89 8.35 5.55
N SER A 10 -15.61 8.60 5.73
CA SER A 10 -14.54 7.79 5.17
C SER A 10 -14.07 6.68 6.10
N GLY A 11 -14.27 6.85 7.40
CA GLY A 11 -13.67 6.01 8.43
C GLY A 11 -12.27 6.45 8.85
N GLY A 12 -11.62 7.30 8.07
CA GLY A 12 -10.26 7.76 8.27
C GLY A 12 -9.34 7.47 7.08
N HIS A 13 -8.23 8.17 7.04
CA HIS A 13 -7.32 8.17 5.89
C HIS A 13 -6.78 6.76 5.55
N LEU A 14 -6.47 5.94 6.55
CA LEU A 14 -5.94 4.60 6.33
C LEU A 14 -6.90 3.65 5.60
N TYR A 15 -8.22 3.86 5.70
CA TYR A 15 -9.19 3.05 4.96
C TYR A 15 -9.22 3.37 3.47
N HIS A 16 -8.77 4.57 3.08
CA HIS A 16 -8.58 4.91 1.67
C HIS A 16 -7.30 4.31 1.10
N HIS A 17 -6.31 4.11 1.97
CA HIS A 17 -4.98 3.60 1.66
C HIS A 17 -4.76 2.23 2.28
N ILE A 18 -5.83 1.46 2.34
CA ILE A 18 -5.81 0.09 2.87
C ILE A 18 -4.87 -0.83 2.07
N HIS A 19 -4.65 -0.50 0.80
CA HIS A 19 -3.76 -1.24 -0.07
C HIS A 19 -2.30 -1.22 0.39
N GLU A 20 -1.85 -0.09 0.95
CA GLU A 20 -0.49 0.03 1.49
C GLU A 20 -0.31 -0.83 2.75
N LEU A 21 -1.31 -0.88 3.63
CA LEU A 21 -1.32 -1.76 4.79
C LEU A 21 -1.31 -3.24 4.37
N ASP A 22 -2.16 -3.59 3.40
CA ASP A 22 -2.24 -4.95 2.86
C ASP A 22 -0.91 -5.36 2.20
N CYS A 23 -0.31 -4.49 1.41
CA CYS A 23 1.00 -4.72 0.80
C CYS A 23 2.10 -4.97 1.84
N VAL A 24 2.15 -4.16 2.91
CA VAL A 24 3.11 -4.37 4.01
C VAL A 24 2.87 -5.73 4.67
N GLN A 25 1.63 -6.09 4.96
CA GLN A 25 1.28 -7.36 5.59
C GLN A 25 1.57 -8.56 4.69
N PHE A 26 1.38 -8.42 3.37
CA PHE A 26 1.77 -9.43 2.39
C PHE A 26 3.29 -9.67 2.41
N ILE A 27 4.09 -8.60 2.36
CA ILE A 27 5.56 -8.68 2.43
C ILE A 27 6.03 -9.29 3.75
N MET A 28 5.40 -8.92 4.85
CA MET A 28 5.76 -9.37 6.21
C MET A 28 5.18 -10.75 6.59
N GLY A 29 4.28 -11.30 5.76
CA GLY A 29 3.68 -12.62 5.95
C GLY A 29 2.45 -12.64 6.86
N GLY A 30 1.92 -11.49 7.27
CA GLY A 30 0.71 -11.40 8.09
C GLY A 30 0.56 -10.10 8.86
N MET A 31 -0.39 -10.09 9.80
CA MET A 31 -0.65 -8.93 10.66
C MET A 31 0.53 -8.64 11.60
N PRO A 32 0.77 -7.36 11.93
CA PRO A 32 1.68 -6.99 13.01
C PRO A 32 1.11 -7.45 14.37
N LYS A 33 1.98 -7.58 15.35
CA LYS A 33 1.60 -7.81 16.74
C LYS A 33 1.09 -6.54 17.40
N THR A 34 1.85 -5.46 17.21
CA THR A 34 1.49 -4.15 17.76
C THR A 34 1.69 -3.05 16.72
N VAL A 35 0.95 -1.96 16.89
CA VAL A 35 1.09 -0.77 16.06
C VAL A 35 1.18 0.50 16.92
N THR A 36 1.87 1.49 16.38
CA THR A 36 1.86 2.87 16.88
C THR A 36 1.62 3.82 15.72
N MET A 37 0.69 4.75 15.85
CA MET A 37 0.38 5.74 14.83
C MET A 37 0.46 7.15 15.38
N ALA A 38 1.21 8.01 14.69
CA ALA A 38 1.15 9.46 14.83
C ALA A 38 0.58 10.05 13.55
N ALA A 39 -0.44 10.90 13.65
CA ALA A 39 -1.06 11.53 12.50
C ALA A 39 -1.70 12.85 12.84
N ALA A 40 -1.73 13.77 11.88
CA ALA A 40 -2.37 15.07 12.04
C ALA A 40 -2.79 15.65 10.68
N ASN A 41 -3.76 16.57 10.74
CA ASN A 41 -4.02 17.49 9.63
C ASN A 41 -3.13 18.72 9.82
N VAL A 42 -2.03 18.81 9.05
CA VAL A 42 -1.02 19.86 9.19
C VAL A 42 -1.11 20.95 8.12
N ALA A 43 -1.41 20.57 6.88
CA ALA A 43 -1.38 21.48 5.73
C ALA A 43 -2.77 21.81 5.14
N HIS A 44 -3.70 20.86 5.17
CA HIS A 44 -5.01 21.00 4.51
C HIS A 44 -6.12 21.29 5.52
N LYS A 45 -6.08 22.49 6.12
CA LYS A 45 -7.03 22.91 7.15
C LYS A 45 -8.22 23.67 6.57
N GLY A 46 -9.36 23.58 7.28
CA GLY A 46 -10.60 24.33 6.99
C GLY A 46 -11.61 23.55 6.14
N GLU A 47 -12.83 24.09 6.07
CA GLU A 47 -14.00 23.42 5.48
C GLU A 47 -13.80 22.91 4.06
N LYS A 48 -12.98 23.60 3.25
CA LYS A 48 -12.69 23.21 1.86
C LYS A 48 -11.92 21.88 1.78
N PHE A 49 -11.11 21.57 2.80
CA PHE A 49 -10.20 20.44 2.77
C PHE A 49 -10.68 19.25 3.59
N GLY A 50 -11.63 19.44 4.52
CA GLY A 50 -12.13 18.41 5.40
C GLY A 50 -11.32 18.29 6.69
N ASP A 51 -11.48 17.17 7.39
CA ASP A 51 -10.91 16.89 8.71
C ASP A 51 -10.03 15.64 8.74
N GLU A 52 -9.68 15.09 7.58
CA GLU A 52 -8.77 13.94 7.47
C GLU A 52 -7.33 14.34 7.83
N ASP A 53 -6.60 13.38 8.39
CA ASP A 53 -5.18 13.52 8.58
C ASP A 53 -4.47 13.53 7.22
N ASP A 54 -3.56 14.47 7.03
CA ASP A 54 -2.80 14.63 5.80
C ASP A 54 -1.30 14.34 5.95
N MET A 55 -0.89 13.93 7.15
CA MET A 55 0.44 13.42 7.47
C MET A 55 0.30 12.28 8.48
N ILE A 56 0.77 11.11 8.12
CA ILE A 56 0.59 9.85 8.86
C ILE A 56 1.92 9.11 8.94
N PHE A 57 2.26 8.64 10.13
CA PHE A 57 3.40 7.77 10.41
C PHE A 57 2.89 6.58 11.21
N VAL A 58 3.15 5.38 10.71
CA VAL A 58 2.78 4.13 11.38
C VAL A 58 4.01 3.28 11.57
N THR A 59 4.22 2.79 12.77
CA THR A 59 5.19 1.73 13.08
C THR A 59 4.44 0.46 13.41
N MET A 60 4.80 -0.63 12.77
CA MET A 60 4.25 -1.97 12.95
C MET A 60 5.35 -2.87 13.48
N GLU A 61 5.10 -3.55 14.59
CA GLU A 61 6.04 -4.50 15.18
C GLU A 61 5.49 -5.91 14.98
N TYR A 62 6.35 -6.79 14.49
CA TYR A 62 6.06 -8.21 14.27
C TYR A 62 6.82 -9.05 15.29
N ASP A 63 6.47 -10.32 15.40
CA ASP A 63 7.29 -11.26 16.11
C ASP A 63 8.69 -11.37 15.44
N ASP A 64 9.66 -11.96 16.14
CA ASP A 64 11.03 -12.13 15.67
C ASP A 64 11.81 -10.83 15.39
N ASN A 65 11.45 -9.75 16.10
CA ASN A 65 12.10 -8.43 15.98
C ASN A 65 12.04 -7.83 14.57
N ARG A 66 11.02 -8.14 13.79
CA ARG A 66 10.76 -7.52 12.49
C ARG A 66 9.90 -6.28 12.67
N PHE A 67 10.16 -5.28 11.86
CA PHE A 67 9.47 -3.99 11.89
C PHE A 67 9.07 -3.56 10.49
N ALA A 68 7.98 -2.81 10.40
CA ALA A 68 7.63 -2.06 9.22
C ALA A 68 7.25 -0.62 9.60
N VAL A 69 7.58 0.32 8.73
CA VAL A 69 7.21 1.73 8.86
C VAL A 69 6.46 2.14 7.60
N LEU A 70 5.33 2.79 7.78
CA LEU A 70 4.55 3.40 6.71
C LEU A 70 4.50 4.92 6.95
N GLU A 71 4.96 5.67 5.96
CA GLU A 71 4.81 7.12 5.88
C GLU A 71 3.85 7.45 4.76
N TRP A 72 2.80 8.19 5.07
CA TRP A 72 1.77 8.52 4.10
C TRP A 72 1.18 9.91 4.34
N GLY A 73 0.83 10.60 3.26
CA GLY A 73 0.06 11.84 3.37
C GLY A 73 0.24 12.80 2.20
N SER A 74 -0.74 13.67 2.01
CA SER A 74 -0.72 14.71 0.99
C SER A 74 0.00 15.99 1.42
N ALA A 75 0.45 16.07 2.67
CA ALA A 75 1.20 17.22 3.21
C ALA A 75 2.70 17.14 2.93
N PHE A 76 3.23 16.00 2.52
CA PHE A 76 4.63 15.87 2.14
C PHE A 76 4.92 16.68 0.87
N ARG A 77 5.88 17.60 0.97
CA ARG A 77 6.28 18.46 -0.16
C ARG A 77 7.36 17.83 -1.02
N TRP A 78 8.19 17.01 -0.44
CA TRP A 78 9.13 16.19 -1.19
C TRP A 78 8.43 14.87 -1.53
N GLY A 79 8.04 14.73 -2.78
CA GLY A 79 7.34 13.54 -3.24
C GLY A 79 8.31 12.37 -3.41
N GLU A 80 8.14 11.34 -2.60
CA GLU A 80 8.78 10.05 -2.77
C GLU A 80 7.71 8.97 -2.76
N HIS A 81 7.90 7.94 -3.59
CA HIS A 81 7.05 6.76 -3.58
C HIS A 81 7.94 5.55 -3.79
N TYR A 82 8.23 4.86 -2.71
CA TYR A 82 9.09 3.68 -2.74
C TYR A 82 8.69 2.63 -1.70
N VAL A 83 9.11 1.41 -1.94
CA VAL A 83 9.14 0.33 -0.95
C VAL A 83 10.61 -0.03 -0.71
N LEU A 84 11.03 -0.02 0.55
CA LEU A 84 12.36 -0.44 0.97
C LEU A 84 12.26 -1.62 1.92
N ILE A 85 12.80 -2.75 1.48
CA ILE A 85 12.88 -3.98 2.28
C ILE A 85 14.34 -4.16 2.69
N GLN A 86 14.59 -4.28 3.98
CA GLN A 86 15.93 -4.51 4.52
C GLN A 86 15.97 -5.83 5.27
N GLY A 87 16.88 -6.68 4.89
CA GLY A 87 17.09 -7.98 5.49
C GLY A 87 18.55 -8.19 5.90
N GLU A 88 18.81 -9.30 6.56
CA GLU A 88 20.16 -9.66 7.05
C GLU A 88 21.20 -9.77 5.92
N LYS A 89 20.79 -10.26 4.74
CA LYS A 89 21.70 -10.53 3.62
C LYS A 89 21.71 -9.47 2.54
N GLY A 90 20.83 -8.48 2.63
CA GLY A 90 20.74 -7.44 1.60
C GLY A 90 19.48 -6.60 1.72
N ALA A 91 19.27 -5.75 0.73
CA ALA A 91 18.12 -4.86 0.68
C ALA A 91 17.51 -4.81 -0.73
N ILE A 92 16.19 -4.61 -0.79
CA ILE A 92 15.47 -4.35 -2.04
C ILE A 92 14.83 -2.97 -1.94
N LYS A 93 15.06 -2.13 -2.93
CA LYS A 93 14.34 -0.88 -3.12
C LYS A 93 13.52 -0.93 -4.41
N LEU A 94 12.22 -0.67 -4.30
CA LEU A 94 11.33 -0.45 -5.43
C LEU A 94 11.04 1.05 -5.50
N ASP A 95 11.61 1.73 -6.49
CA ASP A 95 11.30 3.13 -6.79
C ASP A 95 10.07 3.17 -7.69
N MET A 96 8.95 3.62 -7.13
CA MET A 96 7.66 3.60 -7.81
C MET A 96 7.46 4.78 -8.77
N TYR A 97 8.25 5.86 -8.64
CA TYR A 97 8.21 6.98 -9.58
C TYR A 97 9.02 6.71 -10.84
N ASN A 98 10.23 6.15 -10.68
CA ASN A 98 11.10 5.82 -11.80
C ASN A 98 10.93 4.36 -12.26
N THR A 99 10.03 3.63 -11.64
CA THR A 99 9.71 2.23 -11.91
C THR A 99 10.97 1.38 -12.03
N LYS A 100 11.73 1.32 -10.94
CA LYS A 100 13.03 0.67 -10.90
C LYS A 100 13.18 -0.18 -9.66
N GLY A 101 13.45 -1.47 -9.84
CA GLY A 101 13.86 -2.38 -8.78
C GLY A 101 15.39 -2.38 -8.61
N THR A 102 15.84 -2.34 -7.37
CA THR A 102 17.27 -2.46 -7.01
C THR A 102 17.42 -3.49 -5.90
N LEU A 103 18.22 -4.51 -6.17
CA LEU A 103 18.69 -5.46 -5.15
C LEU A 103 20.12 -5.11 -4.78
N ARG A 104 20.38 -4.94 -3.48
CA ARG A 104 21.72 -4.70 -2.94
C ARG A 104 22.17 -5.89 -2.08
N VAL A 105 23.26 -6.53 -2.46
CA VAL A 105 23.90 -7.62 -1.71
C VAL A 105 25.41 -7.33 -1.67
N ASP A 106 26.03 -7.43 -0.52
CA ASP A 106 27.47 -7.18 -0.30
C ASP A 106 27.95 -5.84 -0.90
N GLY A 107 27.11 -4.80 -0.79
CA GLY A 107 27.42 -3.45 -1.29
C GLY A 107 27.33 -3.29 -2.82
N LYS A 108 26.90 -4.33 -3.54
CA LYS A 108 26.71 -4.30 -5.00
C LYS A 108 25.23 -4.20 -5.35
N ASP A 109 24.92 -3.29 -6.28
CA ASP A 109 23.56 -3.09 -6.79
C ASP A 109 23.34 -3.89 -8.07
N THR A 110 22.23 -4.63 -8.10
CA THR A 110 21.68 -5.26 -9.30
C THR A 110 20.30 -4.67 -9.57
N TYR A 111 20.05 -4.27 -10.80
CA TYR A 111 18.78 -3.67 -11.22
C TYR A 111 17.89 -4.71 -11.87
N PHE A 112 16.58 -4.59 -11.64
CA PHE A 112 15.58 -5.47 -12.24
C PHE A 112 14.31 -4.67 -12.57
N LEU A 113 13.52 -5.20 -13.49
CA LEU A 113 12.22 -4.63 -13.86
C LEU A 113 11.19 -4.87 -12.75
N ILE A 114 10.33 -3.90 -12.52
CA ILE A 114 9.19 -4.06 -11.60
C ILE A 114 8.06 -4.81 -12.29
N HIS A 115 7.85 -4.57 -13.59
CA HIS A 115 6.87 -5.28 -14.42
C HIS A 115 7.55 -6.32 -15.31
N GLU A 116 6.78 -6.95 -16.21
CA GLU A 116 7.33 -8.00 -17.07
C GLU A 116 8.23 -7.48 -18.18
N THR A 117 7.95 -6.27 -18.66
CA THR A 117 8.68 -5.69 -19.79
C THR A 117 9.18 -4.29 -19.47
N GLN A 118 10.25 -3.89 -20.12
CA GLN A 118 10.77 -2.53 -20.05
C GLN A 118 9.72 -1.50 -20.54
N GLU A 119 8.92 -1.86 -21.54
CA GLU A 119 7.86 -0.99 -22.06
C GLU A 119 6.80 -0.69 -20.99
N GLU A 120 6.46 -1.66 -20.13
CA GLU A 120 5.54 -1.47 -19.02
C GLU A 120 6.13 -0.56 -17.95
N ASP A 121 7.40 -0.74 -17.60
CA ASP A 121 8.12 0.12 -16.66
C ASP A 121 8.23 1.56 -17.18
N ASP A 122 8.55 1.74 -18.46
CA ASP A 122 8.62 3.05 -19.10
C ASP A 122 7.25 3.73 -19.16
N ASP A 123 6.19 3.00 -19.49
CA ASP A 123 4.81 3.52 -19.53
C ASP A 123 4.37 3.99 -18.13
N ARG A 124 4.67 3.22 -17.10
CA ARG A 124 4.40 3.61 -15.72
C ARG A 124 5.18 4.86 -15.31
N THR A 125 6.48 4.90 -15.54
CA THR A 125 7.34 6.05 -15.24
C THR A 125 6.82 7.31 -15.93
N ARG A 126 6.46 7.21 -17.21
CA ARG A 126 5.90 8.32 -17.98
C ARG A 126 4.59 8.83 -17.36
N ILE A 127 3.69 7.93 -16.98
CA ILE A 127 2.40 8.30 -16.39
C ILE A 127 2.59 8.95 -15.02
N TYR A 128 3.44 8.37 -14.16
CA TYR A 128 3.69 8.92 -12.82
C TYR A 128 4.39 10.27 -12.83
N ASN A 129 5.20 10.56 -13.84
CA ASN A 129 5.88 11.85 -14.00
C ASN A 129 5.09 12.87 -14.84
N SER A 130 3.90 12.51 -15.32
CA SER A 130 3.02 13.40 -16.05
C SER A 130 1.96 14.03 -15.14
N THR A 131 1.37 15.15 -15.59
CA THR A 131 0.18 15.74 -14.95
C THR A 131 -1.07 14.85 -15.10
N GLU A 132 -0.98 13.75 -15.83
CA GLU A 132 -2.03 12.76 -16.07
C GLU A 132 -2.09 11.68 -14.96
N MET A 133 -1.39 11.88 -13.86
CA MET A 133 -1.17 10.92 -12.77
C MET A 133 -2.41 10.48 -11.99
N ASP A 134 -3.54 11.13 -12.17
CA ASP A 134 -4.78 10.63 -11.58
C ASP A 134 -5.23 9.38 -12.33
N GLY A 135 -4.92 8.20 -11.79
CA GLY A 135 -5.31 6.91 -12.34
C GLY A 135 -6.82 6.84 -12.65
N ALA A 136 -7.66 7.53 -11.88
CA ALA A 136 -9.08 7.70 -12.16
C ALA A 136 -9.33 8.41 -13.51
N ILE A 137 -8.38 9.19 -13.99
CA ILE A 137 -8.47 9.86 -15.30
C ILE A 137 -8.29 8.84 -16.44
N GLN A 138 -7.53 7.80 -16.23
CA GLN A 138 -7.23 6.78 -17.24
C GLN A 138 -8.32 5.70 -17.31
N TYR A 139 -8.98 5.40 -16.18
CA TYR A 139 -9.98 4.34 -16.09
C TYR A 139 -11.36 4.80 -16.52
N GLY A 140 -11.98 4.02 -17.43
CA GLY A 140 -13.38 4.21 -17.80
C GLY A 140 -13.71 5.49 -18.55
N LYS A 141 -12.73 6.32 -18.94
CA LYS A 141 -12.98 7.47 -19.77
C LYS A 141 -12.93 7.10 -21.25
N PRO A 142 -13.98 7.41 -22.01
CA PRO A 142 -13.97 7.18 -23.45
C PRO A 142 -12.75 7.82 -24.12
N GLY A 143 -12.05 7.06 -24.96
CA GLY A 143 -10.87 7.53 -25.71
C GLY A 143 -9.55 7.58 -24.92
N LYS A 144 -9.55 7.16 -23.65
CA LYS A 144 -8.31 7.01 -22.88
C LYS A 144 -7.87 5.55 -22.84
N ARG A 145 -6.59 5.33 -23.08
CA ARG A 145 -5.98 4.00 -23.02
C ARG A 145 -5.68 3.66 -21.55
N THR A 146 -6.02 2.43 -21.15
CA THR A 146 -5.52 1.88 -19.89
C THR A 146 -4.00 1.76 -19.95
N PRO A 147 -3.26 2.14 -18.90
CA PRO A 147 -1.81 1.95 -18.84
C PRO A 147 -1.42 0.49 -19.15
N LEU A 148 -0.31 0.29 -19.85
CA LEU A 148 0.14 -1.05 -20.26
C LEU A 148 0.34 -1.96 -19.07
N TRP A 149 1.14 -1.49 -18.08
CA TRP A 149 1.45 -2.23 -16.86
C TRP A 149 0.20 -2.66 -16.10
N LEU A 150 -0.80 -1.80 -16.01
CA LEU A 150 -2.03 -2.11 -15.30
C LEU A 150 -2.90 -3.10 -16.08
N SER A 151 -2.99 -2.93 -17.40
CA SER A 151 -3.69 -3.89 -18.26
C SER A 151 -3.08 -5.29 -18.16
N SER A 152 -1.76 -5.38 -18.05
CA SER A 152 -1.03 -6.64 -17.85
C SER A 152 -1.37 -7.28 -16.50
N ILE A 153 -1.28 -6.52 -15.42
CA ILE A 153 -1.60 -7.00 -14.06
C ILE A 153 -3.05 -7.48 -13.99
N MET A 154 -4.00 -6.69 -14.46
CA MET A 154 -5.43 -7.07 -14.45
C MET A 154 -5.69 -8.35 -15.25
N LYS A 155 -5.04 -8.53 -16.42
CA LYS A 155 -5.18 -9.76 -17.21
C LYS A 155 -4.65 -10.98 -16.46
N LYS A 156 -3.53 -10.84 -15.75
CA LYS A 156 -2.96 -11.93 -14.94
C LYS A 156 -3.89 -12.30 -13.79
N GLU A 157 -4.37 -11.31 -13.06
CA GLU A 157 -5.32 -11.51 -11.96
C GLU A 157 -6.57 -12.23 -12.46
N MET A 158 -7.18 -11.77 -13.54
CA MET A 158 -8.37 -12.39 -14.11
C MET A 158 -8.13 -13.81 -14.62
N ARG A 159 -6.96 -14.08 -15.21
CA ARG A 159 -6.59 -15.44 -15.61
C ARG A 159 -6.43 -16.35 -14.40
N TYR A 160 -5.70 -15.90 -13.38
CA TYR A 160 -5.48 -16.66 -12.16
C TYR A 160 -6.81 -17.03 -11.49
N LEU A 161 -7.73 -16.07 -11.35
CA LEU A 161 -9.07 -16.33 -10.81
C LEU A 161 -9.86 -17.30 -11.67
N ASN A 162 -9.80 -17.16 -13.01
CA ASN A 162 -10.44 -18.09 -13.92
C ASN A 162 -9.91 -19.52 -13.77
N ASP A 163 -8.58 -19.67 -13.64
CA ASP A 163 -7.95 -20.98 -13.50
C ASP A 163 -8.32 -21.65 -12.17
N ILE A 164 -8.40 -20.90 -11.08
CA ILE A 164 -8.93 -21.35 -9.78
C ILE A 164 -10.38 -21.85 -9.93
N LEU A 165 -11.24 -21.07 -10.60
CA LEU A 165 -12.64 -21.47 -10.83
C LEU A 165 -12.77 -22.74 -11.68
N HIS A 166 -11.75 -23.07 -12.48
CA HIS A 166 -11.68 -24.31 -13.26
C HIS A 166 -10.90 -25.45 -12.60
N GLY A 167 -10.61 -25.30 -11.31
CA GLY A 167 -10.05 -26.37 -10.48
C GLY A 167 -8.54 -26.33 -10.30
N MET A 168 -7.87 -25.25 -10.66
CA MET A 168 -6.47 -25.05 -10.27
C MET A 168 -6.41 -24.77 -8.76
N GLU A 169 -5.53 -25.45 -8.06
CA GLU A 169 -5.27 -25.14 -6.64
C GLU A 169 -4.55 -23.80 -6.52
N PRO A 170 -5.00 -22.91 -5.61
CA PRO A 170 -4.33 -21.64 -5.38
C PRO A 170 -2.93 -21.85 -4.81
N THR A 171 -2.00 -20.97 -5.17
CA THR A 171 -0.69 -20.94 -4.54
C THR A 171 -0.81 -20.54 -3.06
N GLU A 172 0.01 -21.10 -2.20
CA GLU A 172 -0.06 -20.90 -0.74
C GLU A 172 -0.04 -19.41 -0.36
N GLU A 173 0.78 -18.63 -1.03
CA GLU A 173 0.91 -17.18 -0.78
C GLU A 173 -0.37 -16.39 -1.07
N PHE A 174 -1.24 -16.87 -1.97
CA PHE A 174 -2.47 -16.17 -2.38
C PHE A 174 -3.75 -16.70 -1.72
N VAL A 175 -3.68 -17.79 -0.97
CA VAL A 175 -4.88 -18.35 -0.28
C VAL A 175 -5.54 -17.31 0.61
N LYS A 176 -4.78 -16.56 1.41
CA LYS A 176 -5.32 -15.54 2.32
C LYS A 176 -6.01 -14.38 1.59
N LEU A 177 -5.60 -14.07 0.36
CA LEU A 177 -6.26 -13.06 -0.47
C LEU A 177 -7.62 -13.57 -0.96
N LEU A 178 -7.69 -14.83 -1.39
CA LEU A 178 -8.91 -15.46 -1.90
C LEU A 178 -9.95 -15.71 -0.81
N THR A 179 -9.53 -16.01 0.41
CA THR A 179 -10.43 -16.27 1.56
C THR A 179 -10.92 -14.99 2.25
N GLY A 180 -10.37 -13.83 1.90
CA GLY A 180 -10.66 -12.54 2.55
C GLY A 180 -9.94 -12.34 3.89
N GLU A 181 -9.08 -13.28 4.31
CA GLU A 181 -8.30 -13.13 5.54
C GLU A 181 -7.36 -11.93 5.48
N ALA A 182 -6.72 -11.70 4.33
CA ALA A 182 -5.85 -10.54 4.12
C ALA A 182 -6.62 -9.21 4.25
N ALA A 183 -7.81 -9.13 3.65
CA ALA A 183 -8.66 -7.95 3.77
C ALA A 183 -9.10 -7.68 5.22
N ARG A 184 -9.50 -8.73 5.95
CA ARG A 184 -9.83 -8.63 7.38
C ARG A 184 -8.63 -8.16 8.20
N ALA A 185 -7.44 -8.68 7.91
CA ALA A 185 -6.20 -8.31 8.57
C ALA A 185 -5.86 -6.84 8.34
N ALA A 186 -5.99 -6.34 7.11
CA ALA A 186 -5.73 -4.94 6.77
C ALA A 186 -6.69 -3.99 7.51
N ILE A 187 -7.99 -4.31 7.56
CA ILE A 187 -8.99 -3.53 8.31
C ILE A 187 -8.68 -3.54 9.81
N ALA A 188 -8.40 -4.70 10.40
CA ALA A 188 -8.06 -4.79 11.82
C ALA A 188 -6.81 -3.95 12.17
N THR A 189 -5.82 -3.93 11.28
CA THR A 189 -4.63 -3.10 11.45
C THR A 189 -4.95 -1.61 11.35
N ALA A 190 -5.82 -1.20 10.41
CA ALA A 190 -6.27 0.19 10.32
C ALA A 190 -7.04 0.63 11.57
N ASP A 191 -7.89 -0.25 12.14
CA ASP A 191 -8.60 0.00 13.40
C ASP A 191 -7.61 0.17 14.57
N ALA A 192 -6.61 -0.71 14.67
CA ALA A 192 -5.57 -0.62 15.70
C ALA A 192 -4.75 0.67 15.58
N CYS A 193 -4.38 1.05 14.37
CA CYS A 193 -3.69 2.32 14.09
C CYS A 193 -4.55 3.52 14.49
N THR A 194 -5.83 3.53 14.14
CA THR A 194 -6.79 4.57 14.50
C THR A 194 -6.91 4.70 16.01
N ARG A 195 -7.04 3.56 16.72
CA ARG A 195 -7.05 3.54 18.19
C ARG A 195 -5.76 4.08 18.76
N SER A 196 -4.59 3.64 18.25
CA SER A 196 -3.28 4.13 18.69
C SER A 196 -3.16 5.65 18.60
N ARG A 197 -3.62 6.23 17.50
CA ARG A 197 -3.64 7.68 17.30
C ARG A 197 -4.47 8.42 18.34
N TYR A 198 -5.69 7.93 18.61
CA TYR A 198 -6.60 8.62 19.54
C TYR A 198 -6.23 8.41 21.00
N GLU A 199 -5.76 7.23 21.35
CA GLU A 199 -5.35 6.90 22.71
C GLU A 199 -3.89 7.28 22.99
N ASN A 200 -3.15 7.72 21.99
CA ASN A 200 -1.73 8.12 22.07
C ASN A 200 -0.86 7.05 22.73
N ARG A 201 -1.04 5.80 22.32
CA ARG A 201 -0.31 4.64 22.83
C ARG A 201 -0.08 3.58 21.77
N LYS A 202 0.81 2.65 22.05
CA LYS A 202 0.93 1.39 21.33
C LYS A 202 -0.34 0.54 21.56
N VAL A 203 -0.85 -0.09 20.50
CA VAL A 203 -2.03 -0.96 20.52
C VAL A 203 -1.62 -2.36 20.06
N ASP A 204 -2.02 -3.38 20.83
CA ASP A 204 -1.89 -4.78 20.45
C ASP A 204 -3.06 -5.17 19.55
N LEU A 205 -2.79 -5.92 18.49
CA LEU A 205 -3.83 -6.33 17.53
C LEU A 205 -4.89 -7.23 18.16
N SER A 206 -4.54 -7.97 19.22
CA SER A 206 -5.51 -8.78 19.98
C SER A 206 -6.61 -7.94 20.64
N GLU A 207 -6.38 -6.65 20.86
CA GLU A 207 -7.39 -5.72 21.38
C GLU A 207 -8.51 -5.44 20.35
N ILE A 208 -8.23 -5.66 19.06
CA ILE A 208 -9.16 -5.43 17.95
C ILE A 208 -9.86 -6.72 17.54
N ILE A 209 -9.08 -7.80 17.34
CA ILE A 209 -9.61 -9.06 16.79
C ILE A 209 -10.17 -10.02 17.83
N GLY A 210 -10.00 -9.69 19.12
CA GLY A 210 -10.28 -10.59 20.23
C GLY A 210 -9.17 -11.63 20.44
N LYS A 211 -9.17 -12.24 21.60
CA LYS A 211 -8.26 -13.35 21.91
C LYS A 211 -8.79 -14.65 21.33
#